data_6c7d27e2e9267031601124de2e5fdc06
#
_entry.id   6c7d27e2e9267031601124de2e5fdc06
#
_cell.length_a   1.000
_cell.length_b   1.000
_cell.length_c   1.000
_cell.angle_alpha   90.00
_cell.angle_beta   90.00
_cell.angle_gamma   90.00
#
_symmetry.space_group_name_H-M   'P 1'
#
loop_
_entity.id
_entity.type
_entity.pdbx_description
1 polymer ?
#
loop_
_entity_poly.entity_id
_entity_poly.type
_entity_poly.pdbx_seq_one_letter_code
_entity_poly.pdbx_strand_id
1 'polypeptide(L)'
;LIPNIFIPEYGSKLTTSIYIRGIGSRINTPAIGLYVDNIPYIDKSAFDFNYSDIERIDVLRGPQGTLYGRNTMGGLIKVHTKSPFTYQGTDIRMGAATYNDYNVSLTHYHRISDQFAFSTGGFYEHTGGFYQNSARNNERVDKGNAGGGRFRGIYLPKDNLKLDLNVSYEYSDQGGYPYFYTGITQEGLNKGKTEEREEMIGKIAYNDRSNYYRNLLNAGFNVEYQAKNFILSAVTGYQHLKDRMFLDQDFTEKNIFNLTQKQKLNTISEEIVLKSKPNRKWEWTTGIFGFYQTLNTDGPVTFKEDGVKAVSYTHLRA
;
A
#
# COMPACT_ATOMS: atom_id res chain seq x y z
N LEU A 1 -5.36 -4.57 -19.12
CA LEU A 1 -4.78 -3.23 -19.00
C LEU A 1 -5.91 -2.20 -18.95
N ILE A 2 -5.93 -1.38 -17.90
CA ILE A 2 -6.90 -0.31 -17.76
C ILE A 2 -6.24 0.97 -18.29
N PRO A 3 -6.78 1.63 -19.31
CA PRO A 3 -6.17 2.82 -19.90
C PRO A 3 -6.11 3.99 -18.89
N ASN A 4 -4.99 4.74 -18.92
CA ASN A 4 -4.76 5.93 -18.09
C ASN A 4 -4.71 5.67 -16.59
N ILE A 5 -4.35 4.46 -16.16
CA ILE A 5 -3.89 4.17 -14.80
C ILE A 5 -2.38 4.04 -14.81
N PHE A 6 -1.74 4.72 -13.87
CA PHE A 6 -0.30 4.64 -13.66
C PHE A 6 -0.05 4.43 -12.16
N ILE A 7 0.69 3.38 -11.82
CA ILE A 7 1.03 3.00 -10.44
C ILE A 7 2.56 2.90 -10.38
N PRO A 8 3.25 4.02 -10.13
CA PRO A 8 4.71 4.01 -10.01
C PRO A 8 5.13 3.54 -8.62
N GLU A 9 6.21 2.80 -8.59
CA GLU A 9 6.98 2.49 -7.39
C GLU A 9 8.22 3.37 -7.33
N TYR A 10 8.45 4.00 -6.18
CA TYR A 10 9.59 4.90 -5.96
C TYR A 10 10.60 4.30 -4.96
N GLY A 11 10.82 3.00 -5.06
CA GLY A 11 11.86 2.30 -4.31
C GLY A 11 11.39 1.52 -3.08
N SER A 12 10.13 1.68 -2.64
CA SER A 12 9.53 0.84 -1.59
C SER A 12 8.00 0.94 -1.56
N LYS A 13 7.36 0.01 -0.89
CA LYS A 13 5.89 -0.01 -0.66
C LYS A 13 5.37 1.26 0.05
N LEU A 14 6.21 1.98 0.80
CA LEU A 14 5.86 3.27 1.41
C LEU A 14 5.48 4.32 0.36
N THR A 15 6.12 4.26 -0.80
CA THR A 15 6.07 5.31 -1.80
C THR A 15 5.12 5.01 -2.97
N THR A 16 4.38 3.91 -2.91
CA THR A 16 3.37 3.55 -3.92
C THR A 16 2.33 4.65 -4.06
N SER A 17 2.05 5.02 -5.29
CA SER A 17 1.07 6.06 -5.62
C SER A 17 0.22 5.61 -6.79
N ILE A 18 -1.06 5.98 -6.78
CA ILE A 18 -1.99 5.64 -7.86
C ILE A 18 -2.43 6.92 -8.56
N TYR A 19 -2.32 6.92 -9.88
CA TYR A 19 -2.76 8.01 -10.75
C TYR A 19 -3.81 7.50 -11.72
N ILE A 20 -4.92 8.22 -11.83
CA ILE A 20 -5.96 7.99 -12.83
C ILE A 20 -6.10 9.25 -13.66
N ARG A 21 -5.87 9.16 -14.99
CA ARG A 21 -5.90 10.32 -15.91
C ARG A 21 -4.99 11.48 -15.46
N GLY A 22 -3.83 11.15 -14.88
CA GLY A 22 -2.89 12.14 -14.36
C GLY A 22 -3.23 12.70 -12.97
N ILE A 23 -4.40 12.41 -12.42
CA ILE A 23 -4.79 12.82 -11.07
C ILE A 23 -4.31 11.77 -10.08
N GLY A 24 -3.47 12.17 -9.15
CA GLY A 24 -2.89 11.33 -8.10
C GLY A 24 -2.07 12.16 -7.13
N SER A 25 -1.50 11.53 -6.11
CA SER A 25 -0.63 12.20 -5.15
C SER A 25 0.53 11.31 -4.76
N ARG A 26 1.75 11.81 -4.96
CA ARG A 26 2.98 11.15 -4.48
C ARG A 26 3.21 11.39 -2.99
N ILE A 27 2.93 12.60 -2.53
CA ILE A 27 3.11 13.07 -1.15
C ILE A 27 1.73 13.45 -0.62
N ASN A 28 1.50 13.37 0.65
CA ASN A 28 0.23 13.66 1.31
C ASN A 28 -0.86 12.59 1.09
N THR A 29 -2.10 12.99 1.29
CA THR A 29 -3.27 12.14 1.18
C THR A 29 -3.51 11.68 -0.25
N PRO A 30 -3.92 10.42 -0.46
CA PRO A 30 -4.22 9.93 -1.80
C PRO A 30 -5.39 10.70 -2.43
N ALA A 31 -5.32 10.90 -3.76
CA ALA A 31 -6.40 11.48 -4.54
C ALA A 31 -7.33 10.41 -5.15
N ILE A 32 -6.90 9.14 -5.08
CA ILE A 32 -7.63 7.97 -5.55
C ILE A 32 -8.03 7.14 -4.34
N GLY A 33 -9.31 6.82 -4.22
CA GLY A 33 -9.82 5.95 -3.16
C GLY A 33 -9.54 4.48 -3.46
N LEU A 34 -9.29 3.71 -2.42
CA LEU A 34 -9.19 2.26 -2.49
C LEU A 34 -10.16 1.64 -1.49
N TYR A 35 -10.99 0.74 -1.98
CA TYR A 35 -11.92 -0.05 -1.19
C TYR A 35 -11.69 -1.54 -1.44
N VAL A 36 -11.68 -2.33 -0.40
CA VAL A 36 -11.60 -3.79 -0.48
C VAL A 36 -12.79 -4.39 0.22
N ASP A 37 -13.63 -5.10 -0.51
CA ASP A 37 -14.91 -5.64 -0.01
C ASP A 37 -15.75 -4.60 0.74
N ASN A 38 -15.83 -3.39 0.18
CA ASN A 38 -16.45 -2.17 0.71
C ASN A 38 -15.75 -1.50 1.91
N ILE A 39 -14.64 -2.04 2.41
CA ILE A 39 -13.86 -1.43 3.50
C ILE A 39 -12.93 -0.37 2.90
N PRO A 40 -13.01 0.90 3.33
CA PRO A 40 -12.13 1.95 2.83
C PRO A 40 -10.71 1.81 3.38
N TYR A 41 -9.72 1.89 2.49
CA TYR A 41 -8.32 2.03 2.84
C TYR A 41 -7.97 3.51 2.81
N ILE A 42 -7.76 4.10 3.97
CA ILE A 42 -7.66 5.57 4.11
C ILE A 42 -6.26 6.07 3.78
N ASP A 43 -5.23 5.33 4.21
CA ASP A 43 -3.84 5.75 4.02
C ASP A 43 -3.19 5.03 2.83
N LYS A 44 -2.45 5.79 2.03
CA LYS A 44 -1.78 5.26 0.84
C LYS A 44 -0.69 4.22 1.14
N SER A 45 -0.09 4.25 2.32
CA SER A 45 0.93 3.26 2.74
C SER A 45 0.36 1.84 2.84
N ALA A 46 -0.97 1.71 2.82
CA ALA A 46 -1.68 0.45 2.80
C ALA A 46 -2.20 0.05 1.40
N PHE A 47 -1.91 0.83 0.36
CA PHE A 47 -2.45 0.59 -0.98
C PHE A 47 -1.72 -0.51 -1.75
N ASP A 48 -0.47 -0.78 -1.39
CA ASP A 48 0.30 -1.88 -1.96
C ASP A 48 0.23 -3.09 -1.03
N PHE A 49 -0.62 -4.03 -1.38
CA PHE A 49 -0.84 -5.26 -0.64
C PHE A 49 -1.05 -6.44 -1.61
N ASN A 50 -0.84 -7.65 -1.12
CA ASN A 50 -1.06 -8.86 -1.90
C ASN A 50 -2.50 -9.36 -1.72
N TYR A 51 -3.19 -9.60 -2.85
CA TYR A 51 -4.45 -10.32 -2.88
C TYR A 51 -4.39 -11.48 -3.86
N SER A 52 -4.45 -12.69 -3.33
CA SER A 52 -4.48 -13.91 -4.14
C SER A 52 -5.90 -14.34 -4.55
N ASP A 53 -6.92 -13.77 -3.95
CA ASP A 53 -8.32 -14.19 -4.02
C ASP A 53 -9.26 -13.16 -4.70
N ILE A 54 -8.71 -12.31 -5.55
CA ILE A 54 -9.49 -11.31 -6.29
C ILE A 54 -10.48 -12.00 -7.23
N GLU A 55 -11.75 -11.61 -7.13
CA GLU A 55 -12.79 -11.92 -8.10
C GLU A 55 -12.87 -10.85 -9.21
N ARG A 56 -12.88 -9.56 -8.78
CA ARG A 56 -13.08 -8.43 -9.69
C ARG A 56 -12.44 -7.17 -9.14
N ILE A 57 -11.96 -6.32 -10.03
CA ILE A 57 -11.52 -4.95 -9.73
C ILE A 57 -12.36 -3.99 -10.57
N ASP A 58 -13.08 -3.11 -9.90
CA ASP A 58 -13.83 -2.03 -10.54
C ASP A 58 -13.03 -0.73 -10.42
N VAL A 59 -12.88 0.00 -11.50
CA VAL A 59 -12.21 1.29 -11.54
C VAL A 59 -13.17 2.37 -12.02
N LEU A 60 -13.56 3.23 -11.09
CA LEU A 60 -14.40 4.39 -11.33
C LEU A 60 -13.50 5.60 -11.57
N ARG A 61 -13.53 6.14 -12.78
CA ARG A 61 -12.66 7.24 -13.21
C ARG A 61 -13.39 8.57 -13.10
N GLY A 62 -12.80 9.51 -12.39
CA GLY A 62 -13.37 10.84 -12.11
C GLY A 62 -13.90 10.94 -10.68
N PRO A 63 -14.34 12.15 -10.26
CA PRO A 63 -14.76 12.42 -8.89
C PRO A 63 -15.90 11.51 -8.42
N GLN A 64 -15.73 10.88 -7.27
CA GLN A 64 -16.72 9.99 -6.64
C GLN A 64 -17.06 10.42 -5.21
N GLY A 65 -16.68 11.63 -4.81
CA GLY A 65 -16.77 12.11 -3.43
C GLY A 65 -18.18 12.20 -2.84
N THR A 66 -19.21 12.25 -3.68
CA THR A 66 -20.62 12.29 -3.24
C THR A 66 -21.11 10.96 -2.67
N LEU A 67 -20.52 9.83 -3.10
CA LEU A 67 -20.94 8.48 -2.70
C LEU A 67 -19.90 7.75 -1.86
N TYR A 68 -18.61 8.13 -1.97
CA TYR A 68 -17.50 7.37 -1.37
C TYR A 68 -16.59 8.22 -0.47
N GLY A 69 -17.02 9.43 -0.12
CA GLY A 69 -16.33 10.28 0.84
C GLY A 69 -14.92 10.71 0.42
N ARG A 70 -13.95 10.53 1.31
CA ARG A 70 -12.58 11.04 1.18
C ARG A 70 -11.75 10.30 0.11
N ASN A 71 -10.73 10.99 -0.39
CA ASN A 71 -9.68 10.45 -1.30
C ASN A 71 -10.19 10.02 -2.69
N THR A 72 -11.36 10.46 -3.11
CA THR A 72 -12.00 10.02 -4.36
C THR A 72 -12.14 11.11 -5.41
N MET A 73 -11.26 12.11 -5.36
CA MET A 73 -11.28 13.25 -6.29
C MET A 73 -10.87 12.85 -7.73
N GLY A 74 -9.90 11.98 -7.88
CA GLY A 74 -9.44 11.49 -9.20
C GLY A 74 -10.10 10.20 -9.61
N GLY A 75 -10.72 9.47 -8.69
CA GLY A 75 -11.34 8.18 -8.95
C GLY A 75 -11.37 7.25 -7.75
N LEU A 76 -11.83 6.05 -8.00
CA LEU A 76 -12.00 5.01 -6.99
C LEU A 76 -11.62 3.65 -7.57
N ILE A 77 -10.89 2.86 -6.82
CA ILE A 77 -10.62 1.45 -7.10
C ILE A 77 -11.35 0.61 -6.05
N LYS A 78 -12.18 -0.32 -6.52
CA LYS A 78 -12.86 -1.30 -5.67
C LYS A 78 -12.35 -2.69 -6.00
N VAL A 79 -11.78 -3.35 -5.02
CA VAL A 79 -11.35 -4.74 -5.10
C VAL A 79 -12.42 -5.60 -4.45
N HIS A 80 -12.92 -6.58 -5.17
CA HIS A 80 -13.86 -7.57 -4.68
C HIS A 80 -13.17 -8.92 -4.63
N THR A 81 -13.23 -9.57 -3.48
CA THR A 81 -12.68 -10.91 -3.31
C THR A 81 -13.77 -11.96 -3.51
N LYS A 82 -13.36 -13.17 -3.86
CA LYS A 82 -14.28 -14.29 -4.08
C LYS A 82 -15.13 -14.56 -2.84
N SER A 83 -16.43 -14.69 -3.04
CA SER A 83 -17.34 -15.02 -1.94
C SER A 83 -17.29 -16.51 -1.60
N PRO A 84 -17.09 -16.88 -0.32
CA PRO A 84 -17.12 -18.29 0.10
C PRO A 84 -18.50 -18.94 0.02
N PHE A 85 -19.57 -18.19 -0.27
CA PHE A 85 -20.89 -18.75 -0.57
C PHE A 85 -21.02 -19.22 -2.01
N THR A 86 -20.37 -18.53 -2.96
CA THR A 86 -20.49 -18.82 -4.39
C THR A 86 -19.31 -19.61 -4.94
N TYR A 87 -18.18 -19.55 -4.28
CA TYR A 87 -16.97 -20.25 -4.67
C TYR A 87 -16.50 -21.17 -3.55
N GLN A 88 -16.24 -22.45 -3.88
CA GLN A 88 -15.83 -23.50 -2.96
C GLN A 88 -14.55 -24.16 -3.44
N GLY A 89 -13.73 -24.64 -2.51
CA GLY A 89 -12.50 -25.37 -2.83
C GLY A 89 -11.24 -24.63 -2.37
N THR A 90 -10.12 -25.02 -2.96
CA THR A 90 -8.81 -24.45 -2.61
C THR A 90 -8.10 -23.96 -3.85
N ASP A 91 -7.74 -22.70 -3.85
CA ASP A 91 -6.87 -22.11 -4.86
C ASP A 91 -5.44 -22.16 -4.38
N ILE A 92 -4.56 -22.73 -5.21
CA ILE A 92 -3.12 -22.70 -5.00
C ILE A 92 -2.49 -22.03 -6.21
N ARG A 93 -1.64 -21.05 -5.96
CA ARG A 93 -0.85 -20.39 -7.00
C ARG A 93 0.61 -20.45 -6.61
N MET A 94 1.45 -20.80 -7.58
CA MET A 94 2.89 -20.82 -7.44
C MET A 94 3.51 -20.15 -8.65
N GLY A 95 4.52 -19.35 -8.42
CA GLY A 95 5.28 -18.69 -9.46
C GLY A 95 6.76 -18.74 -9.15
N ALA A 96 7.57 -18.85 -10.20
CA ALA A 96 9.02 -18.71 -10.11
C ALA A 96 9.52 -17.97 -11.36
N ALA A 97 10.49 -17.10 -11.16
CA ALA A 97 11.10 -16.32 -12.22
C ALA A 97 12.62 -16.20 -12.01
N THR A 98 13.29 -15.57 -12.96
CA THR A 98 14.72 -15.27 -12.89
C THR A 98 15.03 -14.40 -11.67
N TYR A 99 16.30 -14.30 -11.29
CA TYR A 99 16.79 -13.54 -10.13
C TYR A 99 16.32 -14.07 -8.77
N ASN A 100 16.04 -15.37 -8.69
CA ASN A 100 15.58 -16.03 -7.47
C ASN A 100 14.26 -15.42 -6.95
N ASP A 101 13.34 -15.15 -7.88
CA ASP A 101 12.00 -14.66 -7.57
C ASP A 101 11.04 -15.84 -7.51
N TYR A 102 10.29 -15.95 -6.41
CA TYR A 102 9.27 -16.98 -6.25
C TYR A 102 8.15 -16.52 -5.32
N ASN A 103 6.95 -16.99 -5.62
CA ASN A 103 5.78 -16.73 -4.80
C ASN A 103 4.92 -17.98 -4.66
N VAL A 104 4.23 -18.07 -3.55
CA VAL A 104 3.22 -19.08 -3.28
C VAL A 104 2.03 -18.44 -2.56
N SER A 105 0.84 -18.80 -2.97
CA SER A 105 -0.38 -18.46 -2.23
C SER A 105 -1.34 -19.62 -2.20
N LEU A 106 -2.08 -19.72 -1.10
CA LEU A 106 -3.11 -20.72 -0.88
C LEU A 106 -4.32 -20.01 -0.26
N THR A 107 -5.52 -20.27 -0.78
CA THR A 107 -6.77 -19.79 -0.20
C THR A 107 -7.81 -20.90 -0.26
N HIS A 108 -8.38 -21.26 0.88
CA HIS A 108 -9.45 -22.22 1.01
C HIS A 108 -10.78 -21.53 1.25
N TYR A 109 -11.82 -21.98 0.56
CA TYR A 109 -13.18 -21.48 0.64
C TYR A 109 -14.11 -22.61 1.05
N HIS A 110 -14.88 -22.40 2.09
CA HIS A 110 -15.77 -23.41 2.61
C HIS A 110 -17.12 -22.83 3.05
N ARG A 111 -18.19 -23.43 2.56
CA ARG A 111 -19.55 -23.18 3.02
C ARG A 111 -19.97 -24.26 4.02
N ILE A 112 -20.08 -23.89 5.28
CA ILE A 112 -20.46 -24.80 6.36
C ILE A 112 -21.96 -25.09 6.35
N SER A 113 -22.76 -24.05 6.07
CA SER A 113 -24.22 -24.13 6.05
C SER A 113 -24.81 -23.06 5.09
N ASP A 114 -26.14 -23.06 4.97
CA ASP A 114 -26.84 -22.01 4.24
C ASP A 114 -26.70 -20.62 4.90
N GLN A 115 -26.30 -20.59 6.16
CA GLN A 115 -26.13 -19.37 6.93
C GLN A 115 -24.68 -18.93 7.10
N PHE A 116 -23.69 -19.84 6.99
CA PHE A 116 -22.31 -19.51 7.27
C PHE A 116 -21.31 -20.09 6.27
N ALA A 117 -20.49 -19.23 5.75
CA ALA A 117 -19.35 -19.58 4.90
C ALA A 117 -18.11 -18.75 5.26
N PHE A 118 -16.92 -19.30 5.04
CA PHE A 118 -15.67 -18.59 5.28
C PHE A 118 -14.63 -18.89 4.19
N SER A 119 -13.70 -17.98 4.05
CA SER A 119 -12.43 -18.22 3.35
C SER A 119 -11.25 -17.89 4.27
N THR A 120 -10.18 -18.65 4.12
CA THR A 120 -8.92 -18.39 4.80
C THR A 120 -7.76 -18.72 3.88
N GLY A 121 -6.72 -17.90 3.94
CA GLY A 121 -5.57 -18.10 3.06
C GLY A 121 -4.34 -17.40 3.55
N GLY A 122 -3.24 -17.65 2.87
CA GLY A 122 -1.97 -17.01 3.11
C GLY A 122 -1.12 -16.98 1.86
N PHE A 123 -0.08 -16.19 1.90
CA PHE A 123 0.90 -16.06 0.83
C PHE A 123 2.30 -15.84 1.36
N TYR A 124 3.27 -16.16 0.52
CA TYR A 124 4.66 -15.80 0.70
C TYR A 124 5.28 -15.43 -0.65
N GLU A 125 6.06 -14.38 -0.65
CA GLU A 125 6.80 -13.87 -1.80
C GLU A 125 8.26 -13.63 -1.42
N HIS A 126 9.15 -14.00 -2.33
CA HIS A 126 10.57 -13.71 -2.25
C HIS A 126 11.06 -13.15 -3.57
N THR A 127 11.82 -12.07 -3.52
CA THR A 127 12.59 -11.59 -4.66
C THR A 127 14.06 -11.51 -4.31
N GLY A 128 14.92 -12.09 -5.13
CA GLY A 128 16.37 -12.05 -4.96
C GLY A 128 17.00 -10.73 -5.45
N GLY A 129 16.19 -9.84 -6.03
CA GLY A 129 16.57 -8.53 -6.51
C GLY A 129 17.25 -8.54 -7.88
N PHE A 130 17.20 -7.41 -8.54
CA PHE A 130 17.78 -7.19 -9.87
C PHE A 130 18.93 -6.20 -9.84
N TYR A 131 18.79 -5.09 -9.10
CA TYR A 131 19.76 -3.99 -9.08
C TYR A 131 20.96 -4.31 -8.21
N GLN A 132 22.15 -4.02 -8.72
CA GLN A 132 23.42 -4.26 -8.03
C GLN A 132 24.07 -2.96 -7.56
N ASN A 133 24.64 -3.00 -6.35
CA ASN A 133 25.37 -1.87 -5.77
C ASN A 133 26.89 -2.09 -5.93
N SER A 134 27.53 -1.24 -6.72
CA SER A 134 28.95 -1.33 -7.05
C SER A 134 29.88 -1.11 -5.83
N ALA A 135 29.49 -0.26 -4.88
CA ALA A 135 30.23 -0.01 -3.65
C ALA A 135 30.15 -1.16 -2.64
N ARG A 136 29.27 -2.15 -2.88
CA ARG A 136 28.98 -3.25 -1.96
C ARG A 136 29.16 -4.61 -2.63
N ASN A 137 30.27 -4.80 -3.32
CA ASN A 137 30.60 -6.06 -3.99
C ASN A 137 29.50 -6.58 -4.91
N ASN A 138 28.79 -5.68 -5.60
CA ASN A 138 27.64 -5.99 -6.46
C ASN A 138 26.50 -6.70 -5.72
N GLU A 139 26.32 -6.45 -4.42
CA GLU A 139 25.16 -6.93 -3.67
C GLU A 139 23.87 -6.39 -4.29
N ARG A 140 22.87 -7.26 -4.41
CA ARG A 140 21.54 -6.85 -4.91
C ARG A 140 20.78 -6.09 -3.83
N VAL A 141 20.28 -4.92 -4.17
CA VAL A 141 19.70 -3.96 -3.21
C VAL A 141 18.21 -4.08 -3.02
N ASP A 142 17.50 -4.55 -4.03
CA ASP A 142 16.04 -4.64 -4.10
C ASP A 142 15.47 -6.04 -3.75
N LYS A 143 16.28 -6.88 -3.10
CA LYS A 143 15.82 -8.16 -2.57
C LYS A 143 14.83 -7.97 -1.43
N GLY A 144 13.85 -8.89 -1.32
CA GLY A 144 12.85 -8.77 -0.28
C GLY A 144 12.04 -10.03 -0.03
N ASN A 145 11.28 -9.98 1.05
CA ASN A 145 10.32 -11.00 1.44
C ASN A 145 9.03 -10.34 1.85
N ALA A 146 7.90 -10.94 1.50
CA ALA A 146 6.62 -10.57 2.05
C ALA A 146 5.81 -11.83 2.35
N GLY A 147 5.00 -11.76 3.37
CA GLY A 147 4.12 -12.87 3.72
C GLY A 147 2.95 -12.38 4.55
N GLY A 148 1.85 -13.10 4.48
CA GLY A 148 0.66 -12.69 5.18
C GLY A 148 -0.44 -13.73 5.16
N GLY A 149 -1.54 -13.39 5.83
CA GLY A 149 -2.72 -14.22 5.89
C GLY A 149 -3.99 -13.39 5.88
N ARG A 150 -5.07 -14.04 5.50
CA ARG A 150 -6.39 -13.45 5.41
C ARG A 150 -7.47 -14.41 5.87
N PHE A 151 -8.49 -13.84 6.48
CA PHE A 151 -9.73 -14.51 6.85
C PHE A 151 -10.92 -13.66 6.43
N ARG A 152 -11.94 -14.27 5.84
CA ARG A 152 -13.25 -13.69 5.59
C ARG A 152 -14.34 -14.63 6.06
N GLY A 153 -15.25 -14.15 6.91
CA GLY A 153 -16.41 -14.90 7.38
C GLY A 153 -17.71 -14.17 7.02
N ILE A 154 -18.62 -14.85 6.36
CA ILE A 154 -19.93 -14.31 6.02
C ILE A 154 -21.00 -15.10 6.77
N TYR A 155 -21.83 -14.40 7.52
CA TYR A 155 -22.95 -14.98 8.27
C TYR A 155 -24.28 -14.35 7.88
N LEU A 156 -25.24 -15.19 7.54
CA LEU A 156 -26.60 -14.85 7.12
C LEU A 156 -27.59 -15.35 8.18
N PRO A 157 -27.74 -14.67 9.33
CA PRO A 157 -28.63 -15.12 10.40
C PRO A 157 -30.11 -15.15 9.97
N LYS A 158 -30.47 -14.34 8.99
CA LYS A 158 -31.79 -14.24 8.35
C LYS A 158 -31.62 -13.88 6.87
N ASP A 159 -32.63 -14.16 6.06
CA ASP A 159 -32.61 -13.86 4.61
C ASP A 159 -32.39 -12.37 4.29
N ASN A 160 -32.69 -11.52 5.25
CA ASN A 160 -32.58 -10.06 5.09
C ASN A 160 -31.43 -9.43 5.88
N LEU A 161 -30.56 -10.23 6.49
CA LEU A 161 -29.43 -9.74 7.27
C LEU A 161 -28.14 -10.48 6.89
N LYS A 162 -27.15 -9.73 6.42
CA LYS A 162 -25.81 -10.22 6.12
C LYS A 162 -24.77 -9.54 7.03
N LEU A 163 -23.93 -10.35 7.64
CA LEU A 163 -22.75 -9.93 8.39
C LEU A 163 -21.52 -10.47 7.66
N ASP A 164 -20.51 -9.63 7.42
CA ASP A 164 -19.33 -9.98 6.63
C ASP A 164 -18.08 -9.40 7.32
N LEU A 165 -17.30 -10.28 7.93
CA LEU A 165 -16.05 -9.96 8.63
C LEU A 165 -14.86 -10.26 7.73
N ASN A 166 -13.97 -9.29 7.58
CA ASN A 166 -12.69 -9.42 6.88
C ASN A 166 -11.55 -9.06 7.81
N VAL A 167 -10.51 -9.88 7.82
CA VAL A 167 -9.26 -9.59 8.54
C VAL A 167 -8.09 -10.00 7.66
N SER A 168 -7.11 -9.14 7.50
CA SER A 168 -5.87 -9.43 6.79
C SER A 168 -4.67 -8.87 7.52
N TYR A 169 -3.57 -9.62 7.47
CA TYR A 169 -2.29 -9.20 8.00
C TYR A 169 -1.20 -9.45 6.95
N GLU A 170 -0.32 -8.48 6.77
CA GLU A 170 0.84 -8.57 5.89
C GLU A 170 2.10 -8.08 6.61
N TYR A 171 3.16 -8.85 6.53
CA TYR A 171 4.51 -8.46 6.85
C TYR A 171 5.33 -8.32 5.56
N SER A 172 6.13 -7.27 5.46
CA SER A 172 7.06 -7.04 4.35
C SER A 172 8.41 -6.58 4.89
N ASP A 173 9.46 -7.24 4.41
CA ASP A 173 10.87 -6.88 4.59
C ASP A 173 11.47 -6.72 3.20
N GLN A 174 11.79 -5.50 2.84
CA GLN A 174 12.12 -5.10 1.50
C GLN A 174 13.44 -4.32 1.55
N GLY A 175 14.43 -4.74 0.79
CA GLY A 175 15.50 -3.89 0.35
C GLY A 175 14.92 -2.81 -0.57
N GLY A 176 15.72 -1.91 -1.06
CA GLY A 176 15.13 -0.97 -1.98
C GLY A 176 15.98 0.25 -2.23
N TYR A 177 15.31 1.24 -2.81
CA TYR A 177 15.93 2.52 -3.16
C TYR A 177 17.09 2.34 -4.12
N PRO A 178 16.89 1.67 -5.29
CA PRO A 178 17.92 1.46 -6.30
C PRO A 178 18.19 2.76 -7.07
N TYR A 179 18.42 3.84 -6.34
CA TYR A 179 18.73 5.14 -6.92
C TYR A 179 20.16 5.16 -7.41
N PHE A 180 20.34 5.65 -8.61
CA PHE A 180 21.64 5.78 -9.24
C PHE A 180 21.92 7.23 -9.64
N TYR A 181 23.18 7.54 -9.75
CA TYR A 181 23.63 8.87 -10.14
C TYR A 181 23.37 9.12 -11.63
N THR A 182 22.74 10.24 -11.95
CA THR A 182 22.41 10.62 -13.34
C THR A 182 23.27 11.73 -13.92
N GLY A 183 24.28 12.18 -13.18
CA GLY A 183 25.12 13.32 -13.54
C GLY A 183 24.65 14.64 -12.91
N ILE A 184 25.43 15.68 -13.17
CA ILE A 184 25.14 17.05 -12.71
C ILE A 184 24.24 17.73 -13.75
N THR A 185 23.13 18.28 -13.30
CA THR A 185 22.24 19.05 -14.18
C THR A 185 22.88 20.39 -14.60
N GLN A 186 22.44 20.97 -15.74
CA GLN A 186 22.90 22.28 -16.19
C GLN A 186 22.75 23.36 -15.09
N GLU A 187 21.68 23.27 -14.30
CA GLU A 187 21.48 24.15 -13.13
C GLU A 187 22.57 23.94 -12.06
N GLY A 188 22.97 22.71 -11.82
CA GLY A 188 24.05 22.35 -10.89
C GLY A 188 25.39 22.90 -11.34
N LEU A 189 25.71 22.84 -12.64
CA LEU A 189 26.91 23.42 -13.23
C LEU A 189 26.92 24.95 -13.07
N ASN A 190 25.80 25.60 -13.35
CA ASN A 190 25.67 27.06 -13.19
C ASN A 190 25.82 27.53 -11.73
N LYS A 191 25.61 26.64 -10.76
CA LYS A 191 25.83 26.89 -9.32
C LYS A 191 27.25 26.55 -8.86
N GLY A 192 28.22 26.35 -9.78
CA GLY A 192 29.63 26.11 -9.48
C GLY A 192 29.96 24.67 -9.05
N LYS A 193 29.12 23.71 -9.31
CA LYS A 193 29.44 22.29 -9.17
C LYS A 193 30.23 21.83 -10.38
N THR A 194 31.55 21.69 -10.22
CA THR A 194 32.48 21.49 -11.33
C THR A 194 33.02 20.06 -11.49
N GLU A 195 32.77 19.16 -10.54
CA GLU A 195 33.28 17.80 -10.61
C GLU A 195 32.16 16.83 -10.91
N GLU A 196 32.04 16.40 -12.14
CA GLU A 196 31.17 15.30 -12.56
C GLU A 196 31.97 14.00 -12.47
N ARG A 197 31.45 13.04 -11.74
CA ARG A 197 31.98 11.68 -11.72
C ARG A 197 31.30 10.85 -12.82
N GLU A 198 31.79 11.02 -14.04
CA GLU A 198 31.22 10.30 -15.20
C GLU A 198 31.18 8.78 -14.98
N GLU A 199 32.23 8.23 -14.30
CA GLU A 199 32.27 6.81 -13.98
C GLU A 199 31.17 6.31 -13.04
N MET A 200 30.47 7.21 -12.32
CA MET A 200 29.40 6.90 -11.41
C MET A 200 28.01 6.98 -12.06
N ILE A 201 27.91 7.56 -13.27
CA ILE A 201 26.64 7.69 -13.97
C ILE A 201 26.04 6.30 -14.24
N GLY A 202 24.78 6.13 -13.86
CA GLY A 202 24.05 4.87 -13.99
C GLY A 202 24.41 3.80 -12.96
N LYS A 203 25.28 4.09 -11.99
CA LYS A 203 25.67 3.15 -10.93
C LYS A 203 24.95 3.45 -9.62
N ILE A 204 24.54 2.39 -8.93
CA ILE A 204 24.11 2.42 -7.55
C ILE A 204 25.36 2.19 -6.70
N ALA A 205 25.71 3.14 -5.82
CA ALA A 205 26.98 3.12 -5.11
C ALA A 205 26.91 3.68 -3.67
N TYR A 206 25.83 3.43 -2.96
CA TYR A 206 25.73 3.82 -1.55
C TYR A 206 26.34 2.77 -0.61
N ASN A 207 26.88 3.22 0.53
CA ASN A 207 27.66 2.38 1.42
C ASN A 207 26.82 1.61 2.44
N ASP A 208 25.68 2.13 2.91
CA ASP A 208 24.81 1.46 3.87
C ASP A 208 23.63 0.75 3.19
N ARG A 209 23.12 -0.32 3.81
CA ARG A 209 21.92 -1.00 3.32
C ARG A 209 20.68 -0.17 3.57
N SER A 210 20.03 0.24 2.50
CA SER A 210 18.69 0.82 2.59
C SER A 210 17.65 -0.29 2.63
N ASN A 211 16.65 -0.14 3.50
CA ASN A 211 15.57 -1.13 3.67
C ASN A 211 14.25 -0.51 4.12
N TYR A 212 13.19 -1.28 3.93
CA TYR A 212 11.84 -0.93 4.38
C TYR A 212 11.17 -2.15 5.00
N TYR A 213 10.68 -2.01 6.22
CA TYR A 213 9.89 -3.02 6.94
C TYR A 213 8.49 -2.50 7.16
N ARG A 214 7.49 -3.36 6.95
CA ARG A 214 6.09 -3.01 7.17
C ARG A 214 5.32 -4.16 7.82
N ASN A 215 4.52 -3.82 8.81
CA ASN A 215 3.44 -4.64 9.34
C ASN A 215 2.13 -3.91 9.07
N LEU A 216 1.21 -4.55 8.38
CA LEU A 216 -0.07 -3.99 8.00
C LEU A 216 -1.18 -4.95 8.42
N LEU A 217 -2.05 -4.49 9.32
CA LEU A 217 -3.28 -5.17 9.71
C LEU A 217 -4.46 -4.37 9.20
N ASN A 218 -5.36 -5.02 8.49
CA ASN A 218 -6.65 -4.47 8.11
C ASN A 218 -7.75 -5.38 8.65
N ALA A 219 -8.77 -4.79 9.24
CA ALA A 219 -9.98 -5.47 9.64
C ALA A 219 -11.19 -4.66 9.20
N GLY A 220 -12.26 -5.32 8.81
CA GLY A 220 -13.48 -4.68 8.42
C GLY A 220 -14.69 -5.53 8.72
N PHE A 221 -15.76 -4.89 9.12
CA PHE A 221 -17.04 -5.52 9.42
C PHE A 221 -18.14 -4.81 8.67
N ASN A 222 -18.80 -5.54 7.78
CA ASN A 222 -19.90 -5.05 6.98
C ASN A 222 -21.20 -5.65 7.50
N VAL A 223 -22.21 -4.81 7.70
CA VAL A 223 -23.59 -5.19 8.02
C VAL A 223 -24.48 -4.71 6.91
N GLU A 224 -25.24 -5.60 6.28
CA GLU A 224 -26.30 -5.25 5.33
C GLU A 224 -27.63 -5.77 5.85
N TYR A 225 -28.58 -4.86 6.04
CA TYR A 225 -29.95 -5.18 6.44
C TYR A 225 -30.94 -4.72 5.38
N GLN A 226 -31.70 -5.65 4.85
CA GLN A 226 -32.73 -5.40 3.85
C GLN A 226 -34.11 -5.29 4.49
N ALA A 227 -34.55 -4.07 4.81
CA ALA A 227 -35.89 -3.78 5.26
C ALA A 227 -36.91 -3.86 4.11
N LYS A 228 -38.19 -3.71 4.41
CA LYS A 228 -39.25 -3.73 3.40
C LYS A 228 -39.10 -2.64 2.34
N ASN A 229 -38.68 -1.43 2.74
CA ASN A 229 -38.67 -0.25 1.90
C ASN A 229 -37.24 0.32 1.63
N PHE A 230 -36.24 -0.08 2.38
CA PHE A 230 -34.87 0.43 2.28
C PHE A 230 -33.85 -0.67 2.54
N ILE A 231 -32.60 -0.39 2.21
CA ILE A 231 -31.43 -1.18 2.54
C ILE A 231 -30.54 -0.30 3.42
N LEU A 232 -30.15 -0.82 4.59
CA LEU A 232 -29.15 -0.26 5.47
C LEU A 232 -27.85 -1.01 5.24
N SER A 233 -26.77 -0.28 4.98
CA SER A 233 -25.40 -0.80 4.97
C SER A 233 -24.57 -0.04 6.00
N ALA A 234 -23.87 -0.76 6.87
CA ALA A 234 -22.91 -0.19 7.81
C ALA A 234 -21.57 -0.89 7.62
N VAL A 235 -20.50 -0.12 7.51
CA VAL A 235 -19.14 -0.60 7.26
C VAL A 235 -18.20 0.02 8.27
N THR A 236 -17.71 -0.82 9.19
CA THR A 236 -16.65 -0.44 10.14
C THR A 236 -15.31 -0.92 9.60
N GLY A 237 -14.34 -0.04 9.47
CA GLY A 237 -12.98 -0.35 9.06
C GLY A 237 -11.96 -0.06 10.17
N TYR A 238 -10.99 -0.92 10.36
CA TYR A 238 -9.83 -0.69 11.19
C TYR A 238 -8.54 -1.00 10.43
N GLN A 239 -7.58 -0.10 10.50
CA GLN A 239 -6.29 -0.23 9.87
C GLN A 239 -5.19 0.09 10.88
N HIS A 240 -4.24 -0.81 11.03
CA HIS A 240 -3.02 -0.61 11.80
C HIS A 240 -1.81 -0.83 10.92
N LEU A 241 -0.96 0.18 10.84
CA LEU A 241 0.31 0.10 10.11
C LEU A 241 1.44 0.49 11.06
N LYS A 242 2.49 -0.31 11.04
CA LYS A 242 3.76 -0.01 11.68
C LYS A 242 4.87 -0.29 10.69
N ASP A 243 5.62 0.73 10.35
CA ASP A 243 6.72 0.61 9.40
C ASP A 243 8.01 1.26 9.88
N ARG A 244 9.08 0.94 9.19
CA ARG A 244 10.40 1.52 9.35
C ARG A 244 11.11 1.56 8.01
N MET A 245 11.49 2.72 7.59
CA MET A 245 12.42 2.96 6.49
C MET A 245 13.80 3.30 7.06
N PHE A 246 14.84 2.67 6.55
CA PHE A 246 16.22 3.09 6.75
C PHE A 246 16.83 3.38 5.38
N LEU A 247 17.43 4.53 5.23
CA LEU A 247 17.92 5.02 3.96
C LEU A 247 19.31 5.64 4.11
N ASP A 248 20.25 5.18 3.30
CA ASP A 248 21.47 5.91 3.02
C ASP A 248 21.10 7.09 2.13
N GLN A 249 20.89 8.25 2.75
CA GLN A 249 20.22 9.39 2.11
C GLN A 249 21.14 10.18 1.18
N ASP A 250 22.45 10.03 1.30
CA ASP A 250 23.39 10.68 0.40
C ASP A 250 23.60 9.89 -0.91
N PHE A 251 23.17 8.62 -0.96
CA PHE A 251 23.26 7.71 -2.09
C PHE A 251 24.67 7.60 -2.70
N THR A 252 25.70 7.79 -1.89
CA THR A 252 27.12 7.76 -2.32
C THR A 252 27.94 6.76 -1.51
N GLU A 253 29.19 6.57 -1.89
CA GLU A 253 30.17 5.77 -1.14
C GLU A 253 30.65 6.48 0.14
N LYS A 254 30.33 7.75 0.34
CA LYS A 254 30.76 8.55 1.49
C LYS A 254 29.87 8.29 2.71
N ASN A 255 30.48 8.42 3.88
CA ASN A 255 29.76 8.32 5.16
C ASN A 255 29.19 9.68 5.59
N ILE A 256 28.17 10.20 4.90
CA ILE A 256 27.64 11.54 5.18
C ILE A 256 26.49 11.46 6.19
N PHE A 257 25.35 10.86 5.82
CA PHE A 257 24.22 10.75 6.75
C PHE A 257 23.21 9.68 6.32
N ASN A 258 22.52 9.15 7.32
CA ASN A 258 21.44 8.21 7.15
C ASN A 258 20.14 8.80 7.68
N LEU A 259 19.04 8.44 7.05
CA LEU A 259 17.67 8.74 7.49
C LEU A 259 17.00 7.45 7.99
N THR A 260 16.47 7.51 9.20
CA THR A 260 15.53 6.49 9.67
C THR A 260 14.16 7.14 9.80
N GLN A 261 13.15 6.59 9.16
CA GLN A 261 11.76 7.00 9.36
C GLN A 261 10.98 5.82 9.95
N LYS A 262 10.29 6.06 11.05
CA LYS A 262 9.38 5.09 11.66
C LYS A 262 7.99 5.70 11.70
N GLN A 263 6.99 4.93 11.33
CA GLN A 263 5.61 5.35 11.40
C GLN A 263 4.77 4.33 12.15
N LYS A 264 3.81 4.83 12.90
CA LYS A 264 2.73 4.05 13.50
C LYS A 264 1.42 4.76 13.22
N LEU A 265 0.60 4.11 12.43
CA LEU A 265 -0.71 4.59 12.01
C LEU A 265 -1.78 3.70 12.61
N ASN A 266 -2.83 4.31 13.15
CA ASN A 266 -4.10 3.64 13.46
C ASN A 266 -5.21 4.46 12.84
N THR A 267 -6.10 3.79 12.13
CA THR A 267 -7.28 4.41 11.54
C THR A 267 -8.50 3.56 11.86
N ILE A 268 -9.54 4.18 12.34
CA ILE A 268 -10.88 3.60 12.43
C ILE A 268 -11.80 4.43 11.54
N SER A 269 -12.66 3.77 10.78
CA SER A 269 -13.63 4.42 9.91
C SER A 269 -14.99 3.76 10.07
N GLU A 270 -16.05 4.57 9.90
CA GLU A 270 -17.43 4.12 9.90
C GLU A 270 -18.17 4.77 8.74
N GLU A 271 -18.89 3.96 7.98
CA GLU A 271 -19.75 4.42 6.90
C GLU A 271 -21.14 3.77 7.07
N ILE A 272 -22.16 4.58 7.21
CA ILE A 272 -23.55 4.14 7.30
C ILE A 272 -24.31 4.71 6.12
N VAL A 273 -24.89 3.84 5.29
CA VAL A 273 -25.65 4.21 4.10
C VAL A 273 -27.04 3.63 4.17
N LEU A 274 -28.02 4.48 3.94
CA LEU A 274 -29.41 4.11 3.74
C LEU A 274 -29.78 4.40 2.28
N LYS A 275 -30.35 3.43 1.59
CA LYS A 275 -30.86 3.62 0.23
C LYS A 275 -32.25 3.01 0.07
N SER A 276 -33.08 3.65 -0.73
CA SER A 276 -34.39 3.09 -1.13
C SER A 276 -34.20 1.78 -1.90
N LYS A 277 -35.14 0.87 -1.80
CA LYS A 277 -35.20 -0.26 -2.74
C LYS A 277 -35.46 0.24 -4.17
N PRO A 278 -34.92 -0.46 -5.19
CA PRO A 278 -35.19 -0.13 -6.59
C PRO A 278 -36.67 -0.26 -6.93
N ASN A 279 -37.07 0.34 -8.05
CA ASN A 279 -38.48 0.35 -8.56
C ASN A 279 -39.49 1.09 -7.67
N ARG A 280 -39.01 2.11 -6.93
CA ARG A 280 -39.88 3.04 -6.21
C ARG A 280 -40.09 4.32 -7.03
N LYS A 281 -41.21 5.01 -6.81
CA LYS A 281 -41.46 6.32 -7.43
C LYS A 281 -40.36 7.35 -7.13
N TRP A 282 -39.75 7.21 -5.96
CA TRP A 282 -38.60 8.02 -5.52
C TRP A 282 -37.49 7.09 -5.09
N GLU A 283 -36.35 7.19 -5.78
CA GLU A 283 -35.10 6.52 -5.41
C GLU A 283 -34.19 7.53 -4.73
N TRP A 284 -33.71 7.18 -3.55
CA TRP A 284 -32.85 8.04 -2.74
C TRP A 284 -31.75 7.23 -2.07
N THR A 285 -30.65 7.90 -1.84
CA THR A 285 -29.51 7.40 -1.05
C THR A 285 -29.07 8.51 -0.12
N THR A 286 -28.87 8.19 1.14
CA THR A 286 -28.28 9.07 2.14
C THR A 286 -27.30 8.29 2.99
N GLY A 287 -26.27 8.96 3.53
CA GLY A 287 -25.27 8.29 4.35
C GLY A 287 -24.46 9.26 5.18
N ILE A 288 -23.74 8.69 6.12
CA ILE A 288 -22.78 9.38 6.99
C ILE A 288 -21.47 8.61 6.90
N PHE A 289 -20.37 9.33 6.76
CA PHE A 289 -19.03 8.79 6.82
C PHE A 289 -18.23 9.55 7.88
N GLY A 290 -17.51 8.80 8.71
CA GLY A 290 -16.59 9.34 9.70
C GLY A 290 -15.34 8.49 9.81
N PHE A 291 -14.22 9.10 10.20
CA PHE A 291 -13.01 8.37 10.52
C PHE A 291 -12.19 9.11 11.58
N TYR A 292 -11.41 8.35 12.31
CA TYR A 292 -10.41 8.86 13.23
C TYR A 292 -9.06 8.22 12.91
N GLN A 293 -8.02 9.03 12.79
CA GLN A 293 -6.67 8.57 12.42
C GLN A 293 -5.64 9.19 13.35
N THR A 294 -4.77 8.34 13.88
CA THR A 294 -3.56 8.77 14.57
C THR A 294 -2.34 8.33 13.78
N LEU A 295 -1.45 9.26 13.48
CA LEU A 295 -0.17 9.01 12.82
C LEU A 295 0.95 9.57 13.68
N ASN A 296 1.81 8.70 14.18
CA ASN A 296 3.06 9.07 14.83
C ASN A 296 4.20 8.77 13.87
N THR A 297 4.98 9.80 13.58
CA THR A 297 6.17 9.68 12.72
C THR A 297 7.38 10.15 13.49
N ASP A 298 8.44 9.35 13.46
CA ASP A 298 9.76 9.65 13.99
C ASP A 298 10.76 9.51 12.84
N GLY A 299 11.57 10.54 12.59
CA GLY A 299 12.45 10.62 11.42
C GLY A 299 13.85 11.13 11.75
N PRO A 300 14.62 10.45 12.64
CA PRO A 300 15.99 10.90 12.95
C PRO A 300 16.91 10.82 11.73
N VAL A 301 17.70 11.87 11.56
CA VAL A 301 18.85 11.94 10.66
C VAL A 301 20.10 11.73 11.50
N THR A 302 20.91 10.76 11.10
CA THR A 302 22.19 10.47 11.76
C THR A 302 23.35 10.88 10.87
N PHE A 303 24.07 11.91 11.27
CA PHE A 303 25.31 12.31 10.60
C PHE A 303 26.43 11.31 10.94
N LYS A 304 27.13 10.89 9.91
CA LYS A 304 28.29 10.01 9.98
C LYS A 304 29.57 10.81 9.92
N GLU A 305 30.72 10.13 9.87
CA GLU A 305 32.05 10.75 9.99
C GLU A 305 32.29 11.91 9.00
N ASP A 306 32.02 11.69 7.72
CA ASP A 306 32.21 12.70 6.68
C ASP A 306 31.21 13.86 6.80
N GLY A 307 30.00 13.56 7.21
CA GLY A 307 28.95 14.57 7.44
C GLY A 307 29.27 15.48 8.63
N VAL A 308 29.80 14.93 9.72
CA VAL A 308 30.23 15.72 10.89
C VAL A 308 31.41 16.62 10.51
N LYS A 309 32.39 16.14 9.75
CA LYS A 309 33.49 16.96 9.25
C LYS A 309 32.99 18.12 8.40
N ALA A 310 32.04 17.87 7.47
CA ALA A 310 31.51 18.90 6.59
C ALA A 310 30.75 19.99 7.38
N VAL A 311 29.94 19.62 8.38
CA VAL A 311 29.23 20.57 9.24
C VAL A 311 30.19 21.40 10.09
N SER A 312 31.25 20.80 10.64
CA SER A 312 32.26 21.50 11.43
C SER A 312 32.99 22.54 10.60
N TYR A 313 33.30 22.29 9.33
CA TYR A 313 33.96 23.25 8.42
C TYR A 313 33.09 24.48 8.13
N THR A 314 31.75 24.32 8.05
CA THR A 314 30.84 25.46 7.81
C THR A 314 30.72 26.36 9.03
N HIS A 315 30.85 25.86 10.25
CA HIS A 315 30.80 26.66 11.48
C HIS A 315 32.12 27.40 11.80
N LEU A 316 33.26 26.93 11.26
CA LEU A 316 34.54 27.59 11.44
C LEU A 316 34.79 28.75 10.48
N ARG A 317 33.91 28.96 9.46
CA ARG A 317 34.00 30.08 8.49
C ARG A 317 32.94 31.17 8.70
N ALA A 318 32.06 31.05 9.68
CA ALA A 318 31.12 32.08 10.09
C ALA A 318 31.62 32.83 11.32
#